data_ecc239cf9b3ebea3ed68001eff3fe636
#
_entry.id   ecc239cf9b3ebea3ed68001eff3fe636
#
_cell.length_a   1.000
_cell.length_b   1.000
_cell.length_c   1.000
_cell.angle_alpha   90.00
_cell.angle_beta   90.00
_cell.angle_gamma   90.00
#
_symmetry.space_group_name_H-M   'P 1'
#
loop_
_entity.id
_entity.type
_entity.pdbx_description
1 polymer ?
#
loop_
_entity_poly.entity_id
_entity_poly.type
_entity_poly.pdbx_seq_one_letter_code
_entity_poly.pdbx_strand_id
1 'polypeptide(L)'
;VIDPKQERCSYPFPGICGGVVAYKLMTALAERTGSAELKDALEELLEFAALSTVCDVMELKDENRILVKEGLNRLRHTRNQGIRALTEVNGIDPEKLSAYHLGFVIGPCLNATGRLDTAKRALELLQSKNRVEAMTAARELKELNDSRKNMTLQGVEQAERFLAQQGMEGDKVLVIYLPEVHESLAGIIAGRIRESHHHPVFILTKGEEGVKGSGRSIEGYHMYQAMTEVKQYFTKFGGHAMAAGLSMREEDVEAFRRDLNRNCRLEPEDFIPKVHIDVPMPIDYGDIGVAEELELLEPFGVGNPRPLFAQKDLLFLSGHKMGANQTCARYQVRTETGA
;
A
#
# COMPACT_ATOMS: atom_id res chain seq x y z
N VAL A 1 16.16 -14.28 18.54
CA VAL A 1 15.44 -13.47 17.53
C VAL A 1 16.47 -12.80 16.65
N ILE A 2 16.31 -12.91 15.34
CA ILE A 2 17.14 -12.22 14.35
C ILE A 2 16.34 -11.03 13.87
N ASP A 3 16.81 -9.81 14.20
CA ASP A 3 16.16 -8.57 13.85
C ASP A 3 17.21 -7.47 13.66
N PRO A 4 17.35 -6.88 12.47
CA PRO A 4 18.34 -5.85 12.21
C PRO A 4 18.05 -4.51 12.90
N LYS A 5 16.83 -4.33 13.45
CA LYS A 5 16.40 -3.11 14.16
C LYS A 5 16.73 -3.10 15.65
N GLN A 6 17.38 -4.15 16.17
CA GLN A 6 17.84 -4.16 17.57
C GLN A 6 18.93 -3.11 17.79
N GLU A 7 18.90 -2.41 18.94
CA GLU A 7 19.84 -1.34 19.27
C GLU A 7 21.32 -1.70 19.15
N ARG A 8 21.66 -2.98 19.39
CA ARG A 8 23.04 -3.48 19.32
C ARG A 8 23.38 -4.13 17.97
N CYS A 9 22.47 -4.10 17.00
CA CYS A 9 22.73 -4.71 15.70
C CYS A 9 23.62 -3.79 14.86
N SER A 10 24.71 -4.33 14.33
CA SER A 10 25.63 -3.61 13.45
C SER A 10 25.32 -3.81 11.96
N TYR A 11 24.16 -4.38 11.61
CA TYR A 11 23.78 -4.56 10.22
C TYR A 11 23.62 -3.19 9.53
N PRO A 12 24.29 -2.96 8.39
CA PRO A 12 24.42 -1.60 7.84
C PRO A 12 23.10 -1.03 7.29
N PHE A 13 22.14 -1.88 6.93
CA PHE A 13 20.83 -1.45 6.41
C PHE A 13 19.67 -2.11 7.16
N PRO A 14 19.24 -1.55 8.30
CA PRO A 14 18.20 -2.17 9.13
C PRO A 14 16.78 -2.12 8.51
N GLY A 15 16.62 -1.40 7.40
CA GLY A 15 15.35 -1.21 6.69
C GLY A 15 14.87 -2.41 5.86
N ILE A 16 15.24 -3.63 6.20
CA ILE A 16 14.80 -4.86 5.51
C ILE A 16 13.58 -5.49 6.18
N CYS A 17 12.73 -6.16 5.39
CA CYS A 17 11.57 -6.90 5.88
C CYS A 17 11.94 -8.31 6.37
N GLY A 18 11.02 -8.97 7.08
CA GLY A 18 11.21 -10.33 7.60
C GLY A 18 11.53 -11.36 6.51
N GLY A 19 10.96 -11.23 5.32
CA GLY A 19 11.29 -12.10 4.17
C GLY A 19 12.74 -11.97 3.72
N VAL A 20 13.29 -10.74 3.73
CA VAL A 20 14.71 -10.51 3.42
C VAL A 20 15.60 -11.04 4.53
N VAL A 21 15.21 -10.90 5.80
CA VAL A 21 15.96 -11.51 6.92
C VAL A 21 16.06 -13.02 6.75
N ALA A 22 14.97 -13.70 6.38
CA ALA A 22 14.97 -15.12 6.09
C ALA A 22 15.88 -15.49 4.90
N TYR A 23 15.81 -14.71 3.82
CA TYR A 23 16.68 -14.86 2.65
C TYR A 23 18.17 -14.76 3.04
N LYS A 24 18.53 -13.73 3.82
CA LYS A 24 19.92 -13.54 4.32
C LYS A 24 20.38 -14.69 5.20
N LEU A 25 19.52 -15.23 6.06
CA LEU A 25 19.84 -16.40 6.88
C LEU A 25 20.14 -17.61 5.99
N MET A 26 19.34 -17.84 4.95
CA MET A 26 19.56 -18.94 4.02
C MET A 26 20.84 -18.74 3.20
N THR A 27 21.17 -17.51 2.81
CA THR A 27 22.43 -17.15 2.13
C THR A 27 23.63 -17.52 3.02
N ALA A 28 23.64 -17.06 4.26
CA ALA A 28 24.71 -17.35 5.21
C ALA A 28 24.85 -18.88 5.48
N LEU A 29 23.73 -19.61 5.53
CA LEU A 29 23.73 -21.06 5.69
C LEU A 29 24.32 -21.75 4.46
N ALA A 30 23.97 -21.35 3.26
CA ALA A 30 24.51 -21.89 2.01
C ALA A 30 26.03 -21.65 1.89
N GLU A 31 26.49 -20.47 2.25
CA GLU A 31 27.93 -20.14 2.30
C GLU A 31 28.66 -21.01 3.32
N ARG A 32 28.12 -21.13 4.53
CA ARG A 32 28.76 -21.91 5.64
C ARG A 32 28.81 -23.39 5.38
N THR A 33 27.76 -23.95 4.75
CA THR A 33 27.67 -25.42 4.48
C THR A 33 28.29 -25.80 3.15
N GLY A 34 28.44 -24.87 2.21
CA GLY A 34 28.86 -25.15 0.84
C GLY A 34 27.83 -25.93 0.02
N SER A 35 26.57 -26.08 0.51
CA SER A 35 25.52 -26.87 -0.13
C SER A 35 25.13 -26.28 -1.49
N ALA A 36 25.23 -27.09 -2.55
CA ALA A 36 24.79 -26.72 -3.88
C ALA A 36 23.26 -26.56 -3.93
N GLU A 37 22.52 -27.45 -3.24
CA GLU A 37 21.05 -27.37 -3.19
C GLU A 37 20.55 -26.07 -2.58
N LEU A 38 21.22 -25.58 -1.51
CA LEU A 38 20.86 -24.29 -0.90
C LEU A 38 21.20 -23.14 -1.82
N LYS A 39 22.32 -23.21 -2.56
CA LYS A 39 22.69 -22.17 -3.53
C LYS A 39 21.66 -22.08 -4.67
N ASP A 40 21.22 -23.20 -5.19
CA ASP A 40 20.18 -23.25 -6.23
C ASP A 40 18.84 -22.71 -5.69
N ALA A 41 18.47 -23.06 -4.46
CA ALA A 41 17.25 -22.54 -3.83
C ALA A 41 17.29 -21.02 -3.60
N LEU A 42 18.45 -20.41 -3.38
CA LEU A 42 18.59 -18.97 -3.20
C LEU A 42 18.12 -18.17 -4.42
N GLU A 43 18.22 -18.74 -5.61
CA GLU A 43 17.71 -18.11 -6.82
C GLU A 43 16.19 -17.93 -6.79
N GLU A 44 15.46 -18.98 -6.37
CA GLU A 44 14.00 -18.90 -6.21
C GLU A 44 13.63 -18.05 -4.99
N LEU A 45 14.39 -18.13 -3.88
CA LEU A 45 14.13 -17.34 -2.68
C LEU A 45 14.30 -15.84 -2.89
N LEU A 46 15.12 -15.40 -3.84
CA LEU A 46 15.27 -13.99 -4.20
C LEU A 46 13.96 -13.41 -4.77
N GLU A 47 13.18 -14.20 -5.51
CA GLU A 47 11.85 -13.81 -5.98
C GLU A 47 10.91 -13.46 -4.82
N PHE A 48 10.93 -14.28 -3.76
CA PHE A 48 10.12 -14.05 -2.56
C PHE A 48 10.66 -12.91 -1.69
N ALA A 49 11.98 -12.71 -1.65
CA ALA A 49 12.58 -11.55 -0.99
C ALA A 49 12.11 -10.23 -1.65
N ALA A 50 12.09 -10.18 -2.98
CA ALA A 50 11.57 -9.03 -3.72
C ALA A 50 10.05 -8.84 -3.50
N LEU A 51 9.27 -9.91 -3.62
CA LEU A 51 7.82 -9.89 -3.40
C LEU A 51 7.49 -9.38 -1.99
N SER A 52 8.14 -9.93 -0.96
CA SER A 52 7.91 -9.51 0.43
C SER A 52 8.34 -8.07 0.68
N THR A 53 9.47 -7.61 0.12
CA THR A 53 9.94 -6.23 0.25
C THR A 53 8.90 -5.23 -0.28
N VAL A 54 8.35 -5.49 -1.47
CA VAL A 54 7.34 -4.62 -2.08
C VAL A 54 6.01 -4.71 -1.34
N CYS A 55 5.56 -5.92 -0.98
CA CYS A 55 4.27 -6.11 -0.29
C CYS A 55 4.25 -5.56 1.14
N ASP A 56 5.40 -5.53 1.81
CA ASP A 56 5.58 -4.95 3.15
C ASP A 56 5.88 -3.43 3.09
N VAL A 57 5.81 -2.84 1.89
CA VAL A 57 5.94 -1.40 1.64
C VAL A 57 7.27 -0.84 2.15
N MET A 58 8.34 -1.63 2.03
CA MET A 58 9.69 -1.21 2.44
C MET A 58 10.26 -0.16 1.48
N GLU A 59 11.13 0.71 1.99
CA GLU A 59 11.83 1.68 1.14
C GLU A 59 12.69 0.98 0.08
N LEU A 60 12.52 1.35 -1.19
CA LEU A 60 13.31 0.84 -2.31
C LEU A 60 14.62 1.65 -2.47
N LYS A 61 15.43 1.61 -1.43
CA LYS A 61 16.77 2.20 -1.36
C LYS A 61 17.79 1.12 -1.10
N ASP A 62 19.05 1.43 -1.35
CA ASP A 62 20.21 0.59 -1.05
C ASP A 62 19.93 -0.89 -1.38
N GLU A 63 20.09 -1.78 -0.41
CA GLU A 63 19.95 -3.22 -0.57
C GLU A 63 18.55 -3.64 -1.03
N ASN A 64 17.50 -3.03 -0.51
CA ASN A 64 16.12 -3.35 -0.91
C ASN A 64 15.92 -3.09 -2.41
N ARG A 65 16.46 -1.97 -2.93
CA ARG A 65 16.35 -1.66 -4.35
C ARG A 65 17.06 -2.68 -5.23
N ILE A 66 18.24 -3.12 -4.82
CA ILE A 66 19.00 -4.16 -5.53
C ILE A 66 18.22 -5.48 -5.53
N LEU A 67 17.75 -5.92 -4.36
CA LEU A 67 17.00 -7.17 -4.20
C LEU A 67 15.71 -7.15 -5.03
N VAL A 68 14.98 -6.04 -5.05
CA VAL A 68 13.73 -5.92 -5.82
C VAL A 68 14.03 -5.87 -7.32
N LYS A 69 15.06 -5.17 -7.76
CA LYS A 69 15.45 -5.12 -9.17
C LYS A 69 15.80 -6.51 -9.71
N GLU A 70 16.69 -7.21 -9.01
CA GLU A 70 17.11 -8.56 -9.41
C GLU A 70 15.98 -9.58 -9.26
N GLY A 71 15.18 -9.48 -8.20
CA GLY A 71 14.02 -10.35 -8.00
C GLY A 71 12.95 -10.14 -9.08
N LEU A 72 12.70 -8.92 -9.54
CA LEU A 72 11.78 -8.66 -10.66
C LEU A 72 12.30 -9.28 -11.96
N ASN A 73 13.59 -9.19 -12.25
CA ASN A 73 14.20 -9.82 -13.43
C ASN A 73 13.97 -11.35 -13.42
N ARG A 74 14.07 -11.98 -12.25
CA ARG A 74 13.80 -13.41 -12.09
C ARG A 74 12.32 -13.74 -12.16
N LEU A 75 11.46 -12.94 -11.52
CA LEU A 75 10.01 -13.10 -11.50
C LEU A 75 9.39 -13.09 -12.90
N ARG A 76 9.97 -12.33 -13.85
CA ARG A 76 9.53 -12.33 -15.26
C ARG A 76 9.64 -13.72 -15.89
N HIS A 77 10.63 -14.51 -15.46
CA HIS A 77 10.90 -15.86 -15.98
C HIS A 77 10.74 -16.94 -14.88
N THR A 78 9.97 -16.63 -13.83
CA THR A 78 9.82 -17.51 -12.66
C THR A 78 9.39 -18.93 -13.03
N ARG A 79 9.93 -19.92 -12.31
CA ARG A 79 9.52 -21.32 -12.38
C ARG A 79 8.41 -21.65 -11.38
N ASN A 80 8.12 -20.72 -10.46
CA ASN A 80 7.08 -20.92 -9.45
C ASN A 80 5.70 -20.94 -10.10
N GLN A 81 4.99 -22.06 -9.98
CA GLN A 81 3.68 -22.24 -10.62
C GLN A 81 2.62 -21.30 -10.05
N GLY A 82 2.69 -20.99 -8.74
CA GLY A 82 1.75 -20.07 -8.07
C GLY A 82 1.88 -18.64 -8.58
N ILE A 83 3.11 -18.12 -8.67
CA ILE A 83 3.36 -16.77 -9.19
C ILE A 83 2.96 -16.67 -10.66
N ARG A 84 3.31 -17.66 -11.48
CA ARG A 84 2.89 -17.73 -12.90
C ARG A 84 1.38 -17.72 -13.04
N ALA A 85 0.68 -18.51 -12.23
CA ALA A 85 -0.77 -18.58 -12.23
C ALA A 85 -1.40 -17.23 -11.83
N LEU A 86 -0.89 -16.57 -10.78
CA LEU A 86 -1.37 -15.25 -10.39
C LEU A 86 -1.14 -14.19 -11.46
N THR A 87 0.00 -14.23 -12.14
CA THR A 87 0.31 -13.34 -13.28
C THR A 87 -0.68 -13.55 -14.42
N GLU A 88 -0.92 -14.81 -14.80
CA GLU A 88 -1.83 -15.21 -15.88
C GLU A 88 -3.29 -14.83 -15.59
N VAL A 89 -3.83 -15.16 -14.42
CA VAL A 89 -5.24 -14.87 -14.09
C VAL A 89 -5.53 -13.37 -13.94
N ASN A 90 -4.50 -12.57 -13.67
CA ASN A 90 -4.63 -11.12 -13.62
C ASN A 90 -4.31 -10.44 -14.97
N GLY A 91 -4.01 -11.18 -16.01
CA GLY A 91 -3.73 -10.65 -17.35
C GLY A 91 -2.46 -9.81 -17.43
N ILE A 92 -1.48 -10.09 -16.56
CA ILE A 92 -0.20 -9.38 -16.54
C ILE A 92 0.72 -10.02 -17.59
N ASP A 93 1.30 -9.20 -18.46
CA ASP A 93 2.39 -9.61 -19.34
C ASP A 93 3.66 -9.83 -18.45
N PRO A 94 4.21 -11.07 -18.41
CA PRO A 94 5.37 -11.35 -17.57
C PRO A 94 6.56 -10.43 -17.84
N GLU A 95 6.81 -10.06 -19.09
CA GLU A 95 7.93 -9.17 -19.47
C GLU A 95 7.76 -7.74 -18.91
N LYS A 96 6.53 -7.33 -18.63
CA LYS A 96 6.19 -6.03 -18.05
C LYS A 96 5.96 -6.06 -16.55
N LEU A 97 6.29 -7.19 -15.90
CA LEU A 97 6.14 -7.32 -14.46
C LEU A 97 7.02 -6.27 -13.74
N SER A 98 6.41 -5.51 -12.84
CA SER A 98 7.03 -4.40 -12.13
C SER A 98 6.67 -4.41 -10.64
N ALA A 99 7.32 -3.56 -9.84
CA ALA A 99 6.98 -3.38 -8.43
C ALA A 99 5.50 -3.00 -8.23
N TYR A 100 4.90 -2.23 -9.15
CA TYR A 100 3.46 -1.94 -9.15
C TYR A 100 2.62 -3.22 -9.17
N HIS A 101 2.93 -4.15 -10.05
CA HIS A 101 2.18 -5.41 -10.14
C HIS A 101 2.32 -6.26 -8.87
N LEU A 102 3.51 -6.26 -8.24
CA LEU A 102 3.72 -6.96 -6.98
C LEU A 102 2.91 -6.32 -5.85
N GLY A 103 2.98 -4.99 -5.69
CA GLY A 103 2.34 -4.28 -4.59
C GLY A 103 0.82 -4.11 -4.72
N PHE A 104 0.31 -3.94 -5.95
CA PHE A 104 -1.09 -3.56 -6.18
C PHE A 104 -1.95 -4.63 -6.86
N VAL A 105 -1.35 -5.72 -7.38
CA VAL A 105 -2.09 -6.81 -8.02
C VAL A 105 -1.82 -8.15 -7.35
N ILE A 106 -0.59 -8.65 -7.37
CA ILE A 106 -0.23 -9.97 -6.84
C ILE A 106 -0.31 -10.01 -5.31
N GLY A 107 0.34 -9.07 -4.64
CA GLY A 107 0.32 -8.98 -3.17
C GLY A 107 -1.09 -8.87 -2.59
N PRO A 108 -1.97 -8.01 -3.10
CA PRO A 108 -3.38 -7.96 -2.69
C PRO A 108 -4.14 -9.27 -2.87
N CYS A 109 -3.88 -10.08 -3.92
CA CYS A 109 -4.47 -11.41 -4.06
C CYS A 109 -4.01 -12.36 -2.94
N LEU A 110 -2.71 -12.38 -2.65
CA LEU A 110 -2.15 -13.18 -1.55
C LEU A 110 -2.69 -12.72 -0.18
N ASN A 111 -2.77 -11.41 0.05
CA ASN A 111 -3.24 -10.84 1.30
C ASN A 111 -4.77 -10.93 1.50
N ALA A 112 -5.55 -11.16 0.44
CA ALA A 112 -7.00 -11.27 0.55
C ALA A 112 -7.42 -12.48 1.41
N THR A 113 -6.67 -13.57 1.34
CA THR A 113 -6.91 -14.77 2.15
C THR A 113 -6.77 -14.51 3.64
N GLY A 114 -5.74 -13.78 4.08
CA GLY A 114 -5.51 -13.44 5.49
C GLY A 114 -6.55 -12.47 6.08
N ARG A 115 -7.38 -11.84 5.23
CA ARG A 115 -8.45 -10.93 5.65
C ARG A 115 -9.83 -11.55 5.66
N LEU A 116 -10.12 -12.44 4.72
CA LEU A 116 -11.44 -13.01 4.49
C LEU A 116 -11.47 -14.53 4.69
N ASP A 117 -10.32 -15.19 4.79
CA ASP A 117 -10.14 -16.63 4.94
C ASP A 117 -8.86 -16.92 5.74
N THR A 118 -8.02 -17.87 5.31
CA THR A 118 -6.76 -18.22 5.96
C THR A 118 -5.55 -17.98 5.05
N ALA A 119 -4.46 -17.43 5.60
CA ALA A 119 -3.20 -17.23 4.89
C ALA A 119 -2.60 -18.54 4.32
N LYS A 120 -3.07 -19.69 4.80
CA LYS A 120 -2.64 -21.02 4.36
C LYS A 120 -2.85 -21.24 2.86
N ARG A 121 -3.97 -20.76 2.31
CA ARG A 121 -4.25 -20.88 0.86
C ARG A 121 -3.22 -20.18 -0.01
N ALA A 122 -2.78 -18.99 0.38
CA ALA A 122 -1.73 -18.28 -0.33
C ALA A 122 -0.40 -19.04 -0.29
N LEU A 123 -0.08 -19.64 0.86
CA LEU A 123 1.11 -20.47 1.01
C LEU A 123 1.02 -21.74 0.15
N GLU A 124 -0.09 -22.43 0.15
CA GLU A 124 -0.35 -23.61 -0.68
C GLU A 124 -0.19 -23.31 -2.17
N LEU A 125 -0.72 -22.18 -2.62
CA LEU A 125 -0.53 -21.71 -3.99
C LEU A 125 0.95 -21.52 -4.32
N LEU A 126 1.71 -20.81 -3.48
CA LEU A 126 3.13 -20.54 -3.72
C LEU A 126 4.00 -21.80 -3.64
N GLN A 127 3.55 -22.84 -2.93
CA GLN A 127 4.24 -24.15 -2.83
C GLN A 127 3.80 -25.13 -3.92
N SER A 128 2.75 -24.85 -4.67
CA SER A 128 2.23 -25.75 -5.69
C SER A 128 3.26 -26.03 -6.78
N LYS A 129 3.44 -27.31 -7.11
CA LYS A 129 4.27 -27.77 -8.22
C LYS A 129 3.43 -28.12 -9.47
N ASN A 130 2.12 -28.18 -9.32
CA ASN A 130 1.17 -28.55 -10.37
C ASN A 130 0.51 -27.30 -10.94
N ARG A 131 0.64 -27.10 -12.26
CA ARG A 131 0.05 -25.93 -12.95
C ARG A 131 -1.47 -25.87 -12.80
N VAL A 132 -2.17 -27.00 -12.90
CA VAL A 132 -3.64 -27.03 -12.86
C VAL A 132 -4.13 -26.64 -11.48
N GLU A 133 -3.53 -27.17 -10.43
CA GLU A 133 -3.83 -26.82 -9.02
C GLU A 133 -3.52 -25.34 -8.75
N ALA A 134 -2.35 -24.86 -9.19
CA ALA A 134 -1.95 -23.48 -9.06
C ALA A 134 -2.93 -22.53 -9.77
N MET A 135 -3.39 -22.86 -10.99
CA MET A 135 -4.36 -22.05 -11.72
C MET A 135 -5.72 -22.00 -11.01
N THR A 136 -6.17 -23.11 -10.45
CA THR A 136 -7.42 -23.16 -9.68
C THR A 136 -7.32 -22.28 -8.44
N ALA A 137 -6.27 -22.46 -7.64
CA ALA A 137 -6.04 -21.66 -6.42
C ALA A 137 -5.84 -20.16 -6.75
N ALA A 138 -5.13 -19.81 -7.82
CA ALA A 138 -4.94 -18.42 -8.25
C ALA A 138 -6.25 -17.73 -8.63
N ARG A 139 -7.20 -18.44 -9.29
CA ARG A 139 -8.54 -17.92 -9.59
C ARG A 139 -9.33 -17.64 -8.31
N GLU A 140 -9.32 -18.59 -7.36
CA GLU A 140 -9.98 -18.40 -6.06
C GLU A 140 -9.43 -17.19 -5.30
N LEU A 141 -8.10 -17.02 -5.28
CA LEU A 141 -7.48 -15.88 -4.64
C LEU A 141 -7.84 -14.55 -5.32
N LYS A 142 -7.90 -14.56 -6.64
CA LYS A 142 -8.36 -13.40 -7.41
C LYS A 142 -9.81 -13.05 -7.10
N GLU A 143 -10.70 -14.02 -7.06
CA GLU A 143 -12.13 -13.83 -6.72
C GLU A 143 -12.28 -13.27 -5.30
N LEU A 144 -11.54 -13.79 -4.32
CA LEU A 144 -11.50 -13.24 -2.96
C LEU A 144 -11.02 -11.78 -2.94
N ASN A 145 -9.99 -11.46 -3.72
CA ASN A 145 -9.50 -10.09 -3.82
C ASN A 145 -10.50 -9.16 -4.50
N ASP A 146 -11.19 -9.61 -5.54
CA ASP A 146 -12.22 -8.83 -6.23
C ASP A 146 -13.44 -8.61 -5.31
N SER A 147 -13.85 -9.62 -4.53
CA SER A 147 -14.86 -9.48 -3.48
C SER A 147 -14.45 -8.45 -2.44
N ARG A 148 -13.20 -8.53 -1.94
CA ARG A 148 -12.65 -7.54 -1.00
C ARG A 148 -12.67 -6.12 -1.58
N LYS A 149 -12.31 -5.94 -2.87
CA LYS A 149 -12.37 -4.63 -3.54
C LYS A 149 -13.79 -4.08 -3.57
N ASN A 150 -14.76 -4.92 -3.92
CA ASN A 150 -16.18 -4.52 -3.95
C ASN A 150 -16.69 -4.14 -2.57
N MET A 151 -16.38 -4.94 -1.54
CA MET A 151 -16.76 -4.62 -0.15
C MET A 151 -16.07 -3.31 0.32
N THR A 152 -14.83 -3.06 -0.10
CA THR A 152 -14.12 -1.81 0.22
C THR A 152 -14.82 -0.62 -0.45
N LEU A 153 -15.20 -0.72 -1.72
CA LEU A 153 -15.93 0.36 -2.43
C LEU A 153 -17.27 0.67 -1.74
N GLN A 154 -18.03 -0.35 -1.39
CA GLN A 154 -19.28 -0.18 -0.64
C GLN A 154 -19.04 0.49 0.72
N GLY A 155 -17.97 0.11 1.43
CA GLY A 155 -17.62 0.73 2.70
C GLY A 155 -17.19 2.19 2.54
N VAL A 156 -16.48 2.55 1.47
CA VAL A 156 -16.15 3.95 1.15
C VAL A 156 -17.40 4.75 0.85
N GLU A 157 -18.34 4.22 0.03
CA GLU A 157 -19.62 4.89 -0.24
C GLU A 157 -20.47 5.09 1.02
N GLN A 158 -20.42 4.14 1.96
CA GLN A 158 -21.10 4.28 3.25
C GLN A 158 -20.46 5.38 4.09
N ALA A 159 -19.11 5.45 4.13
CA ALA A 159 -18.38 6.49 4.84
C ALA A 159 -18.67 7.88 4.27
N GLU A 160 -18.68 8.05 2.96
CA GLU A 160 -19.01 9.32 2.30
C GLU A 160 -20.44 9.75 2.61
N ARG A 161 -21.40 8.83 2.58
CA ARG A 161 -22.79 9.13 2.97
C ARG A 161 -22.90 9.54 4.43
N PHE A 162 -22.15 8.87 5.32
CA PHE A 162 -22.10 9.20 6.74
C PHE A 162 -21.58 10.62 6.95
N LEU A 163 -20.47 10.99 6.30
CA LEU A 163 -19.90 12.34 6.36
C LEU A 163 -20.89 13.41 5.88
N ALA A 164 -21.58 13.18 4.75
CA ALA A 164 -22.57 14.09 4.20
C ALA A 164 -23.80 14.29 5.10
N GLN A 165 -24.19 13.26 5.87
CA GLN A 165 -25.39 13.30 6.73
C GLN A 165 -25.13 13.88 8.12
N GLN A 166 -23.93 13.67 8.67
CA GLN A 166 -23.62 14.03 10.07
C GLN A 166 -23.10 15.45 10.26
N GLY A 167 -22.97 16.24 9.18
CA GLY A 167 -22.53 17.64 9.28
C GLY A 167 -21.16 17.79 9.92
N MET A 168 -20.21 16.89 9.59
CA MET A 168 -18.83 16.92 10.13
C MET A 168 -17.93 17.98 9.49
N GLU A 169 -18.49 19.01 8.89
CA GLU A 169 -17.76 20.06 8.18
C GLU A 169 -16.76 20.84 9.05
N GLY A 170 -16.87 20.70 10.39
CA GLY A 170 -15.93 21.31 11.35
C GLY A 170 -14.94 20.36 12.00
N ASP A 171 -15.04 19.06 11.72
CA ASP A 171 -14.17 18.06 12.34
C ASP A 171 -12.80 18.06 11.69
N LYS A 172 -11.75 18.27 12.48
CA LYS A 172 -10.36 18.17 12.06
C LYS A 172 -9.87 16.72 11.94
N VAL A 173 -10.51 15.81 12.68
CA VAL A 173 -10.26 14.36 12.67
C VAL A 173 -11.59 13.65 12.42
N LEU A 174 -11.67 12.93 11.29
CA LEU A 174 -12.88 12.23 10.91
C LEU A 174 -12.99 10.89 11.67
N VAL A 175 -14.02 10.73 12.47
CA VAL A 175 -14.33 9.50 13.20
C VAL A 175 -15.65 8.97 12.69
N ILE A 176 -15.60 7.85 11.95
CA ILE A 176 -16.72 7.31 11.19
C ILE A 176 -17.03 5.90 11.71
N TYR A 177 -18.24 5.68 12.22
CA TYR A 177 -18.68 4.38 12.70
C TYR A 177 -19.54 3.66 11.67
N LEU A 178 -19.05 2.53 11.18
CA LEU A 178 -19.68 1.68 10.16
C LEU A 178 -19.85 0.26 10.71
N PRO A 179 -20.89 -0.01 11.51
CA PRO A 179 -21.04 -1.29 12.21
C PRO A 179 -21.20 -2.50 11.28
N GLU A 180 -21.71 -2.31 10.08
CA GLU A 180 -21.93 -3.38 9.09
C GLU A 180 -20.70 -3.72 8.26
N VAL A 181 -19.63 -2.91 8.36
CA VAL A 181 -18.39 -3.15 7.62
C VAL A 181 -17.50 -4.13 8.37
N HIS A 182 -16.96 -5.10 7.64
CA HIS A 182 -16.03 -6.07 8.22
C HIS A 182 -14.75 -5.39 8.73
N GLU A 183 -14.33 -5.71 9.96
CA GLU A 183 -13.21 -5.06 10.66
C GLU A 183 -11.89 -5.04 9.86
N SER A 184 -11.62 -6.08 9.07
CA SER A 184 -10.40 -6.18 8.26
C SER A 184 -10.31 -5.14 7.14
N LEU A 185 -11.42 -4.47 6.79
CA LEU A 185 -11.50 -3.44 5.74
C LEU A 185 -11.35 -2.02 6.31
N ALA A 186 -11.54 -1.84 7.61
CA ALA A 186 -11.52 -0.52 8.26
C ALA A 186 -10.27 0.29 7.88
N GLY A 187 -9.08 -0.33 7.91
CA GLY A 187 -7.82 0.36 7.58
C GLY A 187 -7.69 0.74 6.10
N ILE A 188 -8.30 -0.02 5.18
CA ILE A 188 -8.27 0.29 3.74
C ILE A 188 -9.24 1.44 3.46
N ILE A 189 -10.43 1.40 4.05
CA ILE A 189 -11.45 2.45 3.92
C ILE A 189 -10.91 3.75 4.52
N ALA A 190 -10.30 3.71 5.73
CA ALA A 190 -9.66 4.87 6.33
C ALA A 190 -8.60 5.50 5.41
N GLY A 191 -7.80 4.68 4.73
CA GLY A 191 -6.84 5.15 3.73
C GLY A 191 -7.49 5.89 2.57
N ARG A 192 -8.58 5.36 2.02
CA ARG A 192 -9.31 5.97 0.90
C ARG A 192 -9.98 7.30 1.28
N ILE A 193 -10.65 7.33 2.43
CA ILE A 193 -11.27 8.57 2.93
C ILE A 193 -10.20 9.63 3.23
N ARG A 194 -9.06 9.24 3.83
CA ARG A 194 -7.91 10.13 4.03
C ARG A 194 -7.40 10.71 2.70
N GLU A 195 -7.29 9.89 1.65
CA GLU A 195 -6.85 10.35 0.32
C GLU A 195 -7.84 11.36 -0.30
N SER A 196 -9.14 11.12 -0.14
CA SER A 196 -10.18 12.00 -0.70
C SER A 196 -10.32 13.33 0.03
N HIS A 197 -10.26 13.29 1.38
CA HIS A 197 -10.55 14.45 2.22
C HIS A 197 -9.31 15.15 2.78
N HIS A 198 -8.15 14.51 2.71
CA HIS A 198 -6.89 14.97 3.30
C HIS A 198 -7.00 15.31 4.80
N HIS A 199 -7.66 14.44 5.55
CA HIS A 199 -7.82 14.53 7.00
C HIS A 199 -7.29 13.27 7.67
N PRO A 200 -6.90 13.33 8.96
CA PRO A 200 -6.78 12.12 9.80
C PRO A 200 -8.14 11.45 9.90
N VAL A 201 -8.19 10.13 9.70
CA VAL A 201 -9.44 9.36 9.65
C VAL A 201 -9.35 8.14 10.55
N PHE A 202 -10.39 7.92 11.33
CA PHE A 202 -10.66 6.66 12.03
C PHE A 202 -11.93 6.04 11.46
N ILE A 203 -11.83 4.81 10.96
CA ILE A 203 -12.99 3.97 10.65
C ILE A 203 -13.17 2.98 11.78
N LEU A 204 -14.32 3.04 12.37
CA LEU A 204 -14.75 2.17 13.47
C LEU A 204 -15.77 1.17 12.94
N THR A 205 -15.67 -0.09 13.37
CA THR A 205 -16.57 -1.18 12.97
C THR A 205 -17.01 -1.96 14.20
N LYS A 206 -18.09 -2.71 14.08
CA LYS A 206 -18.50 -3.62 15.14
C LYS A 206 -17.51 -4.79 15.23
N GLY A 207 -16.95 -5.02 16.40
CA GLY A 207 -16.12 -6.18 16.72
C GLY A 207 -16.91 -7.21 17.55
N GLU A 208 -16.26 -8.32 17.88
CA GLU A 208 -16.85 -9.35 18.74
C GLU A 208 -17.14 -8.82 20.16
N GLU A 209 -16.25 -8.00 20.68
CA GLU A 209 -16.35 -7.42 22.03
C GLU A 209 -16.32 -5.88 21.97
N GLY A 210 -17.38 -5.26 21.40
CA GLY A 210 -17.47 -3.81 21.26
C GLY A 210 -17.06 -3.31 19.88
N VAL A 211 -16.33 -2.18 19.83
CA VAL A 211 -15.92 -1.50 18.59
C VAL A 211 -14.44 -1.72 18.34
N LYS A 212 -14.10 -2.07 17.11
CA LYS A 212 -12.71 -2.07 16.61
C LYS A 212 -12.53 -0.94 15.60
N GLY A 213 -11.36 -0.36 15.55
CA GLY A 213 -11.08 0.73 14.63
C GLY A 213 -9.67 0.70 14.07
N SER A 214 -9.55 1.31 12.90
CA SER A 214 -8.29 1.58 12.25
C SER A 214 -8.22 3.04 11.84
N GLY A 215 -7.09 3.68 12.16
CA GLY A 215 -6.81 5.06 11.78
C GLY A 215 -5.75 5.18 10.70
N ARG A 216 -5.87 6.23 9.88
CA ARG A 216 -4.87 6.67 8.92
C ARG A 216 -4.69 8.17 9.04
N SER A 217 -3.44 8.62 9.03
CA SER A 217 -3.08 10.01 9.29
C SER A 217 -2.60 10.75 8.05
N ILE A 218 -2.49 12.06 8.17
CA ILE A 218 -1.81 12.97 7.27
C ILE A 218 -0.51 13.44 7.90
N GLU A 219 0.35 14.07 7.13
CA GLU A 219 1.55 14.75 7.64
C GLU A 219 1.15 15.82 8.66
N GLY A 220 1.92 15.98 9.72
CA GLY A 220 1.62 16.93 10.79
C GLY A 220 0.74 16.38 11.93
N TYR A 221 0.03 15.26 11.76
CA TYR A 221 -0.79 14.66 12.80
C TYR A 221 -0.23 13.30 13.27
N HIS A 222 0.34 13.28 14.47
CA HIS A 222 0.90 12.05 15.04
C HIS A 222 -0.19 11.22 15.72
N MET A 223 -0.77 10.28 15.01
CA MET A 223 -1.95 9.52 15.41
C MET A 223 -1.79 8.81 16.76
N TYR A 224 -0.68 8.12 17.00
CA TYR A 224 -0.44 7.43 18.29
C TYR A 224 -0.36 8.39 19.47
N GLN A 225 0.26 9.56 19.31
CA GLN A 225 0.31 10.58 20.39
C GLN A 225 -1.08 11.13 20.67
N ALA A 226 -1.85 11.48 19.65
CA ALA A 226 -3.21 11.96 19.80
C ALA A 226 -4.11 10.94 20.51
N MET A 227 -3.99 9.66 20.18
CA MET A 227 -4.69 8.58 20.88
C MET A 227 -4.26 8.46 22.34
N THR A 228 -2.98 8.69 22.65
CA THR A 228 -2.48 8.63 24.02
C THR A 228 -3.10 9.71 24.91
N GLU A 229 -3.43 10.89 24.35
CA GLU A 229 -4.11 11.98 25.05
C GLU A 229 -5.56 11.63 25.43
N VAL A 230 -6.17 10.67 24.75
CA VAL A 230 -7.56 10.22 24.96
C VAL A 230 -7.64 8.72 25.31
N LYS A 231 -6.58 8.17 25.89
CA LYS A 231 -6.42 6.74 26.17
C LYS A 231 -7.51 6.12 27.05
N GLN A 232 -8.24 6.92 27.81
CA GLN A 232 -9.33 6.47 28.70
C GLN A 232 -10.49 5.80 27.96
N TYR A 233 -10.64 6.05 26.66
CA TYR A 233 -11.70 5.45 25.84
C TYR A 233 -11.34 4.06 25.29
N PHE A 234 -10.06 3.65 25.35
CA PHE A 234 -9.65 2.41 24.70
C PHE A 234 -9.49 1.26 25.68
N THR A 235 -9.94 0.09 25.28
CA THR A 235 -9.61 -1.19 25.91
C THR A 235 -8.24 -1.70 25.42
N LYS A 236 -7.94 -1.47 24.12
CA LYS A 236 -6.64 -1.73 23.49
C LYS A 236 -6.38 -0.67 22.44
N PHE A 237 -5.16 -0.22 22.33
CA PHE A 237 -4.74 0.61 21.20
C PHE A 237 -3.24 0.48 20.96
N GLY A 238 -2.82 0.81 19.73
CA GLY A 238 -1.43 0.83 19.32
C GLY A 238 -1.28 1.41 17.93
N GLY A 239 -0.07 1.77 17.58
CA GLY A 239 0.20 2.36 16.27
C GLY A 239 1.47 3.18 16.22
N HIS A 240 1.56 3.96 15.15
CA HIS A 240 2.65 4.86 14.84
C HIS A 240 2.11 6.23 14.43
N ALA A 241 2.96 7.12 13.91
CA ALA A 241 2.53 8.45 13.48
C ALA A 241 1.42 8.40 12.43
N MET A 242 1.53 7.52 11.42
CA MET A 242 0.67 7.52 10.24
C MET A 242 -0.48 6.50 10.27
N ALA A 243 -0.47 5.56 11.20
CA ALA A 243 -1.50 4.51 11.28
C ALA A 243 -1.64 4.01 12.71
N ALA A 244 -2.88 3.69 13.10
CA ALA A 244 -3.17 3.13 14.40
C ALA A 244 -4.35 2.16 14.36
N GLY A 245 -4.41 1.29 15.37
CA GLY A 245 -5.53 0.39 15.63
C GLY A 245 -6.02 0.57 17.06
N LEU A 246 -7.32 0.36 17.26
CA LEU A 246 -7.96 0.50 18.57
C LEU A 246 -9.09 -0.49 18.78
N SER A 247 -9.41 -0.70 20.05
CA SER A 247 -10.68 -1.31 20.49
C SER A 247 -11.26 -0.46 21.61
N MET A 248 -12.59 -0.29 21.64
CA MET A 248 -13.29 0.54 22.59
C MET A 248 -14.74 0.09 22.78
N ARG A 249 -15.43 0.67 23.76
CA ARG A 249 -16.87 0.46 23.93
C ARG A 249 -17.65 1.36 22.97
N GLU A 250 -18.79 0.90 22.49
CA GLU A 250 -19.62 1.65 21.56
C GLU A 250 -20.12 2.99 22.15
N GLU A 251 -20.47 2.99 23.44
CA GLU A 251 -20.91 4.17 24.17
C GLU A 251 -19.88 5.30 24.24
N ASP A 252 -18.60 4.97 24.06
CA ASP A 252 -17.49 5.94 24.14
C ASP A 252 -17.18 6.61 22.78
N VAL A 253 -17.76 6.16 21.68
CA VAL A 253 -17.44 6.62 20.30
C VAL A 253 -17.62 8.14 20.14
N GLU A 254 -18.75 8.69 20.58
CA GLU A 254 -19.02 10.12 20.44
C GLU A 254 -18.14 10.98 21.39
N ALA A 255 -17.82 10.49 22.56
CA ALA A 255 -16.92 11.17 23.48
C ALA A 255 -15.49 11.17 22.92
N PHE A 256 -15.05 10.06 22.37
CA PHE A 256 -13.77 9.92 21.67
C PHE A 256 -13.67 10.90 20.50
N ARG A 257 -14.66 10.95 19.60
CA ARG A 257 -14.70 11.89 18.46
C ARG A 257 -14.54 13.34 18.94
N ARG A 258 -15.36 13.74 19.91
CA ARG A 258 -15.37 15.10 20.43
C ARG A 258 -14.03 15.50 21.06
N ASP A 259 -13.45 14.65 21.90
CA ASP A 259 -12.22 14.95 22.61
C ASP A 259 -11.01 14.93 21.68
N LEU A 260 -10.99 14.04 20.70
CA LEU A 260 -9.96 13.96 19.68
C LEU A 260 -9.92 15.24 18.82
N ASN A 261 -11.10 15.74 18.43
CA ASN A 261 -11.24 16.98 17.68
C ASN A 261 -10.87 18.21 18.50
N ARG A 262 -11.29 18.26 19.78
CA ARG A 262 -10.94 19.34 20.69
C ARG A 262 -9.42 19.45 20.93
N ASN A 263 -8.73 18.32 20.99
CA ASN A 263 -7.29 18.26 21.23
C ASN A 263 -6.47 18.42 19.93
N CYS A 264 -7.10 18.38 18.78
CA CYS A 264 -6.42 18.48 17.49
C CYS A 264 -5.86 19.89 17.25
N ARG A 265 -4.54 19.95 17.00
CA ARG A 265 -3.78 21.20 16.82
C ARG A 265 -3.48 21.52 15.36
N LEU A 266 -4.06 20.78 14.42
CA LEU A 266 -3.92 21.06 12.99
C LEU A 266 -4.53 22.40 12.63
N GLU A 267 -3.85 23.16 11.77
CA GLU A 267 -4.31 24.42 11.21
C GLU A 267 -4.87 24.21 9.80
N PRO A 268 -5.62 25.16 9.21
CA PRO A 268 -6.22 24.99 7.89
C PRO A 268 -5.23 24.63 6.78
N GLU A 269 -3.99 25.09 6.89
CA GLU A 269 -2.91 24.84 5.94
C GLU A 269 -2.44 23.37 5.93
N ASP A 270 -2.62 22.65 7.05
CA ASP A 270 -2.25 21.24 7.18
C ASP A 270 -3.19 20.33 6.39
N PHE A 271 -4.41 20.79 6.08
CA PHE A 271 -5.40 20.07 5.28
C PHE A 271 -5.24 20.28 3.77
N ILE A 272 -4.28 21.09 3.35
CA ILE A 272 -3.99 21.33 1.93
C ILE A 272 -2.97 20.30 1.45
N PRO A 273 -3.33 19.42 0.49
CA PRO A 273 -2.40 18.47 -0.07
C PRO A 273 -1.20 19.17 -0.73
N LYS A 274 0.01 18.77 -0.35
CA LYS A 274 1.24 19.29 -0.94
C LYS A 274 1.72 18.33 -2.02
N VAL A 275 2.01 18.84 -3.21
CA VAL A 275 2.64 18.08 -4.30
C VAL A 275 4.10 18.51 -4.39
N HIS A 276 4.98 17.56 -4.19
CA HIS A 276 6.41 17.80 -4.35
C HIS A 276 6.80 17.58 -5.81
N ILE A 277 7.30 18.64 -6.44
CA ILE A 277 7.78 18.60 -7.82
C ILE A 277 9.31 18.42 -7.78
N ASP A 278 9.79 17.35 -8.37
CA ASP A 278 11.24 17.05 -8.39
C ASP A 278 11.98 18.00 -9.34
N VAL A 279 11.43 18.22 -10.53
CA VAL A 279 12.05 19.09 -11.54
C VAL A 279 10.99 19.90 -12.28
N PRO A 280 11.08 21.25 -12.30
CA PRO A 280 10.35 22.05 -13.28
C PRO A 280 10.90 21.74 -14.68
N MET A 281 10.04 21.20 -15.57
CA MET A 281 10.47 20.77 -16.89
C MET A 281 9.45 21.24 -17.94
N PRO A 282 9.88 21.96 -18.99
CA PRO A 282 9.02 22.29 -20.11
C PRO A 282 8.51 21.03 -20.80
N ILE A 283 7.24 21.01 -21.21
CA ILE A 283 6.59 19.85 -21.82
C ILE A 283 7.30 19.40 -23.10
N ASP A 284 7.95 20.32 -23.79
CA ASP A 284 8.68 20.08 -25.03
C ASP A 284 9.96 19.22 -24.84
N TYR A 285 10.43 19.11 -23.58
CA TYR A 285 11.53 18.20 -23.22
C TYR A 285 11.07 16.76 -22.99
N GLY A 286 9.76 16.53 -22.89
CA GLY A 286 9.17 15.22 -22.60
C GLY A 286 9.11 14.35 -23.85
N ASP A 287 10.23 13.93 -24.38
CA ASP A 287 10.32 12.99 -25.50
C ASP A 287 10.46 11.53 -25.06
N ILE A 288 10.52 10.62 -26.04
CA ILE A 288 10.67 9.18 -25.79
C ILE A 288 12.00 8.87 -25.13
N GLY A 289 13.08 9.58 -25.49
CA GLY A 289 14.42 9.38 -24.92
C GLY A 289 14.45 9.66 -23.43
N VAL A 290 13.85 10.77 -22.99
CA VAL A 290 13.70 11.09 -21.56
C VAL A 290 12.88 10.02 -20.84
N ALA A 291 11.81 9.50 -21.46
CA ALA A 291 11.00 8.45 -20.85
C ALA A 291 11.81 7.15 -20.67
N GLU A 292 12.62 6.76 -21.66
CA GLU A 292 13.51 5.59 -21.58
C GLU A 292 14.61 5.78 -20.53
N GLU A 293 15.19 6.97 -20.40
CA GLU A 293 16.16 7.27 -19.35
C GLU A 293 15.55 7.18 -17.94
N LEU A 294 14.30 7.59 -17.77
CA LEU A 294 13.58 7.47 -16.50
C LEU A 294 13.37 6.01 -16.08
N GLU A 295 13.27 5.06 -17.02
CA GLU A 295 13.17 3.64 -16.70
C GLU A 295 14.43 3.11 -16.00
N LEU A 296 15.59 3.74 -16.16
CA LEU A 296 16.82 3.38 -15.44
C LEU A 296 16.72 3.60 -13.94
N LEU A 297 15.78 4.45 -13.51
CA LEU A 297 15.50 4.70 -12.08
C LEU A 297 14.65 3.61 -11.44
N GLU A 298 14.06 2.70 -12.21
CA GLU A 298 13.26 1.59 -11.67
C GLU A 298 14.11 0.62 -10.81
N PRO A 299 13.47 -0.07 -9.86
CA PRO A 299 12.03 -0.11 -9.52
C PRO A 299 11.59 1.09 -8.69
N PHE A 300 10.42 1.66 -9.04
CA PHE A 300 9.79 2.72 -8.27
C PHE A 300 8.97 2.18 -7.11
N GLY A 301 8.92 2.93 -6.00
CA GLY A 301 8.17 2.60 -4.79
C GLY A 301 8.48 3.56 -3.65
N VAL A 302 8.20 3.16 -2.42
CA VAL A 302 8.52 3.98 -1.25
C VAL A 302 10.02 4.23 -1.18
N GLY A 303 10.43 5.48 -0.93
CA GLY A 303 11.84 5.88 -0.90
C GLY A 303 12.52 6.06 -2.25
N ASN A 304 11.90 5.58 -3.34
CA ASN A 304 12.30 5.83 -4.72
C ASN A 304 11.04 6.08 -5.58
N PRO A 305 10.32 7.19 -5.37
CA PRO A 305 9.12 7.51 -6.12
C PRO A 305 9.46 7.81 -7.58
N ARG A 306 8.46 7.67 -8.47
CA ARG A 306 8.61 8.14 -9.85
C ARG A 306 8.74 9.66 -9.82
N PRO A 307 9.75 10.25 -10.49
CA PRO A 307 9.92 11.70 -10.54
C PRO A 307 8.69 12.41 -11.08
N LEU A 308 8.33 13.52 -10.44
CA LEU A 308 7.24 14.40 -10.86
C LEU A 308 7.81 15.64 -11.52
N PHE A 309 7.33 15.91 -12.71
CA PHE A 309 7.66 17.10 -13.49
C PHE A 309 6.48 18.04 -13.54
N ALA A 310 6.74 19.33 -13.58
CA ALA A 310 5.70 20.34 -13.70
C ALA A 310 6.12 21.50 -14.60
N GLN A 311 5.15 22.05 -15.29
CA GLN A 311 5.29 23.31 -16.03
C GLN A 311 4.15 24.24 -15.62
N LYS A 312 4.48 25.53 -15.43
CA LYS A 312 3.52 26.61 -15.20
C LYS A 312 3.08 27.23 -16.52
N ASP A 313 2.03 28.04 -16.42
CA ASP A 313 1.59 28.97 -17.48
C ASP A 313 1.23 28.25 -18.79
N LEU A 314 0.54 27.08 -18.66
CA LEU A 314 -0.04 26.37 -19.80
C LEU A 314 -1.44 26.90 -20.12
N LEU A 315 -1.68 27.24 -21.39
CA LEU A 315 -3.00 27.59 -21.89
C LEU A 315 -3.78 26.32 -22.26
N PHE A 316 -4.89 26.04 -21.57
CA PHE A 316 -5.80 24.95 -21.90
C PHE A 316 -6.72 25.37 -23.04
N LEU A 317 -6.59 24.73 -24.20
CA LEU A 317 -7.37 25.05 -25.41
C LEU A 317 -8.68 24.26 -25.47
N SER A 318 -8.64 22.98 -25.11
CA SER A 318 -9.80 22.10 -25.09
C SER A 318 -9.62 20.95 -24.10
N GLY A 319 -10.73 20.32 -23.68
CA GLY A 319 -10.72 19.16 -22.82
C GLY A 319 -11.88 18.22 -23.13
N HIS A 320 -11.64 16.93 -23.14
CA HIS A 320 -12.64 15.89 -23.34
C HIS A 320 -12.53 14.81 -22.26
N LYS A 321 -13.65 14.47 -21.64
CA LYS A 321 -13.72 13.32 -20.74
C LYS A 321 -13.65 12.03 -21.54
N MET A 322 -12.92 11.04 -21.01
CA MET A 322 -12.67 9.74 -21.65
C MET A 322 -12.87 8.59 -20.67
N GLY A 323 -12.95 7.38 -21.24
CA GLY A 323 -13.17 6.14 -20.49
C GLY A 323 -14.65 5.84 -20.27
N ALA A 324 -14.99 4.58 -20.01
CA ALA A 324 -16.38 4.12 -19.86
C ALA A 324 -17.12 4.87 -18.73
N ASN A 325 -16.41 5.27 -17.68
CA ASN A 325 -16.98 5.99 -16.52
C ASN A 325 -16.63 7.49 -16.52
N GLN A 326 -16.07 8.02 -17.60
CA GLN A 326 -15.67 9.44 -17.73
C GLN A 326 -14.75 9.94 -16.60
N THR A 327 -13.94 9.07 -16.05
CA THR A 327 -13.01 9.35 -14.93
C THR A 327 -11.67 9.92 -15.38
N CYS A 328 -11.37 9.88 -16.68
CA CYS A 328 -10.17 10.46 -17.28
C CYS A 328 -10.55 11.65 -18.15
N ALA A 329 -9.60 12.57 -18.33
CA ALA A 329 -9.77 13.68 -19.27
C ALA A 329 -8.52 13.82 -20.14
N ARG A 330 -8.72 14.18 -21.41
CA ARG A 330 -7.65 14.56 -22.33
C ARG A 330 -7.75 16.06 -22.58
N TYR A 331 -6.66 16.76 -22.35
CA TYR A 331 -6.55 18.19 -22.59
C TYR A 331 -5.60 18.45 -23.75
N GLN A 332 -5.93 19.47 -24.55
CA GLN A 332 -5.01 20.09 -25.47
C GLN A 332 -4.49 21.36 -24.81
N VAL A 333 -3.19 21.47 -24.70
CA VAL A 333 -2.52 22.61 -24.05
C VAL A 333 -1.56 23.26 -25.03
N ARG A 334 -1.24 24.54 -24.80
CA ARG A 334 -0.24 25.29 -25.53
C ARG A 334 0.66 26.00 -24.54
N THR A 335 1.95 26.00 -24.80
CA THR A 335 2.93 26.78 -24.06
C THR A 335 2.90 28.26 -24.50
N GLU A 336 3.46 29.17 -23.71
CA GLU A 336 3.63 30.58 -24.12
C GLU A 336 4.50 30.74 -25.38
N THR A 337 5.43 29.79 -25.58
CA THR A 337 6.32 29.75 -26.75
C THR A 337 5.65 29.22 -28.02
N GLY A 338 4.43 28.76 -27.94
CA GLY A 338 3.60 28.35 -29.08
C GLY A 338 3.75 26.88 -29.51
N ALA A 339 4.47 26.06 -28.75
CA ALA A 339 4.57 24.61 -28.97
C ALA A 339 3.34 23.84 -28.45
#